data_ad77ac10cd27b3a56e49b06c25226b20
#
_entry.id   ad77ac10cd27b3a56e49b06c25226b20
#
_cell.length_a   1.000
_cell.length_b   1.000
_cell.length_c   1.000
_cell.angle_alpha   90.00
_cell.angle_beta   90.00
_cell.angle_gamma   90.00
#
_symmetry.space_group_name_H-M   'P 1'
#
loop_
_entity.id
_entity.type
_entity.pdbx_description
1 polymer ?
#
loop_
_entity_poly.entity_id
_entity_poly.type
_entity_poly.pdbx_seq_one_letter_code
_entity_poly.pdbx_strand_id
1 'polypeptide(L)'
;VSFIRDLRQASDLGTLPVGRDVVVIGGGMTAVDAAVQARLLGAENVSIVYRRGQDRMGASRHEQDHATASGVRIICNAAPVAVHGNGAVTEVEFAYTRAEPDGLVLTEDRFRLKADQVFRAIGQRLEGAPEGLELAGGKILVTGPGRTTLDGVWAGGDCASGGDDLTVTAVAEGRDAAEDIDARLTGRPVEIPG
;
A
#
# COMPACT_ATOMS: atom_id res chain seq x y z
N VAL A 1 -3.57 -3.16 -5.13
CA VAL A 1 -2.99 -2.32 -6.23
C VAL A 1 -3.87 -2.41 -7.47
N SER A 2 -4.22 -3.60 -7.99
CA SER A 2 -5.04 -3.75 -9.20
C SER A 2 -6.37 -3.00 -9.09
N PHE A 3 -7.14 -3.19 -8.03
CA PHE A 3 -8.42 -2.50 -7.83
C PHE A 3 -8.31 -0.97 -7.90
N ILE A 4 -7.34 -0.35 -7.22
CA ILE A 4 -7.14 1.10 -7.26
C ILE A 4 -6.69 1.57 -8.65
N ARG A 5 -5.86 0.78 -9.34
CA ARG A 5 -5.48 1.06 -10.72
C ARG A 5 -6.70 1.04 -11.65
N ASP A 6 -7.50 -0.02 -11.55
CA ASP A 6 -8.67 -0.22 -12.40
C ASP A 6 -9.71 0.88 -12.14
N LEU A 7 -9.90 1.30 -10.88
CA LEU A 7 -10.73 2.43 -10.48
C LEU A 7 -10.28 3.75 -11.15
N ARG A 8 -8.97 4.03 -11.15
CA ARG A 8 -8.43 5.27 -11.73
C ARG A 8 -8.48 5.30 -13.26
N GLN A 9 -8.54 4.15 -13.90
CA GLN A 9 -8.56 4.01 -15.36
C GLN A 9 -9.95 3.77 -15.93
N ALA A 10 -10.95 3.49 -15.09
CA ALA A 10 -12.32 3.23 -15.53
C ALA A 10 -12.95 4.52 -16.08
N SER A 11 -13.51 4.43 -17.28
CA SER A 11 -14.35 5.49 -17.85
C SER A 11 -15.76 5.51 -17.25
N ASP A 12 -16.22 4.39 -16.72
CA ASP A 12 -17.49 4.23 -16.00
C ASP A 12 -17.23 3.40 -14.74
N LEU A 13 -17.35 4.03 -13.59
CA LEU A 13 -17.16 3.41 -12.29
C LEU A 13 -18.22 2.34 -11.98
N GLY A 14 -19.41 2.44 -12.56
CA GLY A 14 -20.48 1.45 -12.39
C GLY A 14 -20.17 0.08 -13.00
N THR A 15 -19.16 -0.01 -13.86
CA THR A 15 -18.71 -1.27 -14.47
C THR A 15 -17.71 -2.04 -13.61
N LEU A 16 -17.17 -1.42 -12.56
CA LEU A 16 -16.18 -2.05 -11.70
C LEU A 16 -16.85 -3.09 -10.80
N PRO A 17 -16.37 -4.33 -10.80
CA PRO A 17 -16.94 -5.37 -9.93
C PRO A 17 -16.57 -5.07 -8.48
N VAL A 18 -17.57 -4.76 -7.68
CA VAL A 18 -17.45 -4.61 -6.24
C VAL A 18 -18.37 -5.62 -5.56
N GLY A 19 -17.83 -6.32 -4.58
CA GLY A 19 -18.59 -7.24 -3.75
C GLY A 19 -19.53 -6.51 -2.80
N ARG A 20 -20.50 -7.25 -2.28
CA ARG A 20 -21.40 -6.76 -1.23
C ARG A 20 -20.72 -6.71 0.13
N ASP A 21 -19.98 -7.78 0.46
CA ASP A 21 -19.24 -7.97 1.70
C ASP A 21 -17.74 -7.94 1.41
N VAL A 22 -17.09 -6.79 1.63
CA VAL A 22 -15.69 -6.56 1.26
C VAL A 22 -14.80 -6.57 2.50
N VAL A 23 -13.73 -7.34 2.45
CA VAL A 23 -12.69 -7.37 3.48
C VAL A 23 -11.39 -6.85 2.91
N VAL A 24 -10.82 -5.84 3.56
CA VAL A 24 -9.51 -5.28 3.20
C VAL A 24 -8.49 -5.65 4.28
N ILE A 25 -7.44 -6.35 3.90
CA ILE A 25 -6.36 -6.77 4.81
C ILE A 25 -5.21 -5.79 4.68
N GLY A 26 -4.95 -5.02 5.74
CA GLY A 26 -3.88 -4.02 5.78
C GLY A 26 -4.20 -2.85 6.69
N GLY A 27 -3.27 -1.93 6.86
CA GLY A 27 -3.44 -0.77 7.75
C GLY A 27 -2.77 0.50 7.24
N GLY A 28 -2.34 0.55 5.98
CA GLY A 28 -1.80 1.74 5.33
C GLY A 28 -2.85 2.52 4.55
N MET A 29 -2.45 3.64 3.96
CA MET A 29 -3.29 4.50 3.13
C MET A 29 -4.00 3.72 2.01
N THR A 30 -3.29 2.82 1.32
CA THR A 30 -3.88 1.97 0.28
C THR A 30 -5.04 1.10 0.78
N ALA A 31 -4.97 0.64 2.05
CA ALA A 31 -6.06 -0.14 2.64
C ALA A 31 -7.28 0.74 2.90
N VAL A 32 -7.07 1.94 3.41
CA VAL A 32 -8.13 2.94 3.63
C VAL A 32 -8.78 3.33 2.30
N ASP A 33 -7.97 3.70 1.29
CA ASP A 33 -8.47 4.06 -0.03
C ASP A 33 -9.32 2.94 -0.64
N ALA A 34 -8.82 1.70 -0.63
CA ALA A 34 -9.55 0.57 -1.19
C ALA A 34 -10.90 0.35 -0.47
N ALA A 35 -10.93 0.49 0.85
CA ALA A 35 -12.14 0.31 1.64
C ALA A 35 -13.17 1.42 1.40
N VAL A 36 -12.72 2.68 1.40
CA VAL A 36 -13.60 3.83 1.14
C VAL A 36 -14.16 3.76 -0.27
N GLN A 37 -13.32 3.47 -1.27
CA GLN A 37 -13.78 3.34 -2.66
C GLN A 37 -14.77 2.17 -2.83
N ALA A 38 -14.53 1.03 -2.18
CA ALA A 38 -15.48 -0.08 -2.20
C ALA A 38 -16.86 0.34 -1.63
N ARG A 39 -16.87 1.11 -0.53
CA ARG A 39 -18.12 1.67 0.03
C ARG A 39 -18.82 2.62 -0.95
N LEU A 40 -18.09 3.52 -1.58
CA LEU A 40 -18.62 4.47 -2.55
C LEU A 40 -19.18 3.80 -3.80
N LEU A 41 -18.60 2.66 -4.20
CA LEU A 41 -19.06 1.83 -5.32
C LEU A 41 -20.24 0.92 -4.96
N GLY A 42 -20.75 0.95 -3.71
CA GLY A 42 -21.97 0.27 -3.32
C GLY A 42 -21.80 -0.99 -2.48
N ALA A 43 -20.59 -1.33 -2.02
CA ALA A 43 -20.42 -2.41 -1.06
C ALA A 43 -21.24 -2.12 0.23
N GLU A 44 -22.02 -3.10 0.71
CA GLU A 44 -22.86 -2.91 1.89
C GLU A 44 -22.08 -3.00 3.19
N ASN A 45 -21.16 -3.96 3.27
CA ASN A 45 -20.33 -4.18 4.44
C ASN A 45 -18.87 -4.12 4.04
N VAL A 46 -18.12 -3.16 4.57
CA VAL A 46 -16.68 -3.06 4.33
C VAL A 46 -15.95 -3.07 5.66
N SER A 47 -14.97 -3.97 5.78
CA SER A 47 -14.12 -4.08 6.97
C SER A 47 -12.65 -4.02 6.60
N ILE A 48 -11.89 -3.14 7.24
CA ILE A 48 -10.43 -3.18 7.27
C ILE A 48 -10.02 -4.06 8.44
N VAL A 49 -9.14 -5.04 8.21
CA VAL A 49 -8.56 -5.86 9.26
C VAL A 49 -7.05 -5.65 9.30
N TYR A 50 -6.54 -5.22 10.45
CA TYR A 50 -5.15 -4.90 10.65
C TYR A 50 -4.52 -5.69 11.80
N ARG A 51 -3.34 -6.24 11.56
CA ARG A 51 -2.68 -7.16 12.49
C ARG A 51 -2.08 -6.53 13.75
N ARG A 52 -2.03 -5.20 13.85
CA ARG A 52 -1.50 -4.47 15.01
C ARG A 52 -2.56 -3.53 15.57
N GLY A 53 -2.21 -2.81 16.64
CA GLY A 53 -3.07 -1.77 17.20
C GLY A 53 -3.31 -0.61 16.24
N GLN A 54 -4.37 0.13 16.47
CA GLN A 54 -4.78 1.26 15.65
C GLN A 54 -3.71 2.36 15.59
N ASP A 55 -2.95 2.55 16.66
CA ASP A 55 -1.81 3.46 16.78
C ASP A 55 -0.63 3.09 15.87
N ARG A 56 -0.60 1.84 15.38
CA ARG A 56 0.44 1.31 14.51
C ARG A 56 0.04 1.25 13.04
N MET A 57 -1.14 1.77 12.69
CA MET A 57 -1.56 1.89 11.30
C MET A 57 -0.69 2.92 10.57
N GLY A 58 -0.29 2.61 9.34
CA GLY A 58 0.41 3.56 8.47
C GLY A 58 -0.51 4.63 7.87
N ALA A 59 -1.82 4.39 7.86
CA ALA A 59 -2.80 5.41 7.55
C ALA A 59 -2.89 6.43 8.70
N SER A 60 -2.95 7.72 8.36
CA SER A 60 -3.08 8.80 9.33
C SER A 60 -4.40 8.69 10.12
N ARG A 61 -4.47 9.35 11.27
CA ARG A 61 -5.70 9.40 12.05
C ARG A 61 -6.86 10.00 11.25
N HIS A 62 -6.57 11.04 10.49
CA HIS A 62 -7.57 11.68 9.61
C HIS A 62 -8.16 10.69 8.59
N GLU A 63 -7.33 9.88 7.95
CA GLU A 63 -7.77 8.86 6.99
C GLU A 63 -8.58 7.75 7.66
N GLN A 64 -8.19 7.32 8.86
CA GLN A 64 -8.94 6.34 9.64
C GLN A 64 -10.33 6.87 10.03
N ASP A 65 -10.41 8.13 10.48
CA ASP A 65 -11.66 8.80 10.84
C ASP A 65 -12.55 8.98 9.60
N HIS A 66 -11.98 9.34 8.47
CA HIS A 66 -12.70 9.43 7.19
C HIS A 66 -13.28 8.07 6.75
N ALA A 67 -12.51 6.99 6.85
CA ALA A 67 -12.99 5.65 6.56
C ALA A 67 -14.18 5.26 7.45
N THR A 68 -14.06 5.51 8.75
CA THR A 68 -15.12 5.21 9.72
C THR A 68 -16.38 6.04 9.46
N ALA A 69 -16.23 7.32 9.18
CA ALA A 69 -17.34 8.22 8.80
C ALA A 69 -18.02 7.76 7.50
N SER A 70 -17.28 7.12 6.58
CA SER A 70 -17.81 6.53 5.35
C SER A 70 -18.48 5.16 5.56
N GLY A 71 -18.58 4.68 6.82
CA GLY A 71 -19.21 3.40 7.15
C GLY A 71 -18.31 2.18 7.02
N VAL A 72 -16.99 2.38 6.96
CA VAL A 72 -16.00 1.30 7.01
C VAL A 72 -15.72 0.91 8.46
N ARG A 73 -15.75 -0.38 8.76
CA ARG A 73 -15.36 -0.91 10.07
C ARG A 73 -13.86 -1.19 10.10
N ILE A 74 -13.16 -0.71 11.11
CA ILE A 74 -11.74 -1.01 11.34
C ILE A 74 -11.62 -1.99 12.51
N ILE A 75 -11.01 -3.15 12.25
CA ILE A 75 -10.74 -4.22 13.22
C ILE A 75 -9.23 -4.34 13.35
N CYS A 76 -8.72 -3.97 14.51
CA CYS A 76 -7.30 -4.05 14.84
C CYS A 76 -6.97 -5.33 15.61
N ASN A 77 -5.66 -5.62 15.73
CA ASN A 77 -5.13 -6.79 16.42
C ASN A 77 -5.71 -8.11 15.90
N ALA A 78 -5.84 -8.25 14.57
CA ALA A 78 -6.29 -9.48 13.95
C ALA A 78 -5.56 -9.73 12.62
N ALA A 79 -5.24 -10.99 12.35
CA ALA A 79 -4.58 -11.42 11.13
C ALA A 79 -5.35 -12.57 10.46
N PRO A 80 -5.38 -12.62 9.12
CA PRO A 80 -6.06 -13.69 8.41
C PRO A 80 -5.33 -15.02 8.61
N VAL A 81 -6.10 -16.08 8.82
CA VAL A 81 -5.58 -17.45 8.99
C VAL A 81 -6.10 -18.40 7.92
N ALA A 82 -7.32 -18.15 7.41
CA ALA A 82 -7.89 -18.96 6.34
C ALA A 82 -8.89 -18.15 5.49
N VAL A 83 -9.01 -18.53 4.24
CA VAL A 83 -10.05 -18.07 3.33
C VAL A 83 -10.93 -19.28 2.97
N HIS A 84 -12.23 -19.13 3.15
CA HIS A 84 -13.21 -20.18 2.89
C HIS A 84 -14.03 -19.85 1.65
N GLY A 85 -14.42 -20.90 0.92
CA GLY A 85 -15.26 -20.79 -0.27
C GLY A 85 -15.06 -21.98 -1.20
N ASN A 86 -15.89 -22.05 -2.24
CA ASN A 86 -15.80 -23.07 -3.28
C ASN A 86 -15.84 -22.38 -4.65
N GLY A 87 -14.65 -22.15 -5.23
CA GLY A 87 -14.48 -21.39 -6.47
C GLY A 87 -14.55 -19.87 -6.31
N ALA A 88 -15.23 -19.37 -5.27
CA ALA A 88 -15.27 -17.98 -4.87
C ALA A 88 -15.15 -17.88 -3.34
N VAL A 89 -14.63 -16.76 -2.84
CA VAL A 89 -14.56 -16.49 -1.40
C VAL A 89 -15.98 -16.29 -0.84
N THR A 90 -16.24 -16.85 0.33
CA THR A 90 -17.49 -16.65 1.08
C THR A 90 -17.24 -16.11 2.49
N GLU A 91 -16.09 -16.43 3.08
CA GLU A 91 -15.68 -15.97 4.40
C GLU A 91 -14.17 -15.89 4.51
N VAL A 92 -13.68 -15.00 5.38
CA VAL A 92 -12.30 -14.98 5.85
C VAL A 92 -12.26 -15.22 7.34
N GLU A 93 -11.43 -16.14 7.77
CA GLU A 93 -11.17 -16.45 9.17
C GLU A 93 -9.95 -15.70 9.66
N PHE A 94 -10.07 -15.12 10.84
CA PHE A 94 -9.04 -14.33 11.49
C PHE A 94 -8.71 -14.90 12.87
N ALA A 95 -7.44 -14.77 13.26
CA ALA A 95 -7.00 -14.91 14.64
C ALA A 95 -6.73 -13.53 15.22
N TYR A 96 -7.06 -13.34 16.51
CA TYR A 96 -6.54 -12.18 17.21
C TYR A 96 -5.02 -12.28 17.35
N THR A 97 -4.39 -11.12 17.42
CA THR A 97 -2.93 -11.00 17.54
C THR A 97 -2.56 -10.30 18.84
N ARG A 98 -1.41 -10.68 19.39
CA ARG A 98 -0.82 -10.04 20.55
C ARG A 98 0.64 -9.69 20.24
N ALA A 99 1.05 -8.49 20.65
CA ALA A 99 2.44 -8.08 20.56
C ALA A 99 3.24 -8.75 21.69
N GLU A 100 4.38 -9.35 21.34
CA GLU A 100 5.36 -9.91 22.26
C GLU A 100 6.75 -9.32 21.97
N PRO A 101 7.73 -9.44 22.86
CA PRO A 101 9.07 -8.90 22.64
C PRO A 101 9.71 -9.36 21.33
N ASP A 102 9.47 -10.61 20.94
CA ASP A 102 10.03 -11.25 19.75
C ASP A 102 9.17 -11.04 18.49
N GLY A 103 8.07 -10.30 18.59
CA GLY A 103 7.21 -10.01 17.44
C GLY A 103 5.72 -10.11 17.73
N LEU A 104 4.97 -10.42 16.68
CA LEU A 104 3.52 -10.54 16.73
C LEU A 104 3.13 -12.01 16.72
N VAL A 105 2.36 -12.45 17.70
CA VAL A 105 1.86 -13.82 17.80
C VAL A 105 0.36 -13.89 17.57
N LEU A 106 -0.10 -15.00 16.99
CA LEU A 106 -1.52 -15.31 16.85
C LEU A 106 -2.02 -15.94 18.13
N THR A 107 -3.18 -15.51 18.59
CA THR A 107 -3.87 -16.16 19.72
C THR A 107 -4.73 -17.34 19.21
N GLU A 108 -5.32 -18.11 20.14
CA GLU A 108 -6.25 -19.18 19.80
C GLU A 108 -7.64 -18.67 19.43
N ASP A 109 -7.99 -17.46 19.88
CA ASP A 109 -9.29 -16.84 19.60
C ASP A 109 -9.43 -16.52 18.11
N ARG A 110 -10.56 -16.94 17.56
CA ARG A 110 -10.90 -16.82 16.14
C ARG A 110 -12.23 -16.12 15.96
N PHE A 111 -12.35 -15.46 14.80
CA PHE A 111 -13.63 -14.98 14.30
C PHE A 111 -13.66 -15.07 12.77
N ARG A 112 -14.85 -14.98 12.19
CA ARG A 112 -15.04 -14.98 10.74
C ARG A 112 -15.80 -13.75 10.29
N LEU A 113 -15.44 -13.26 9.13
CA LEU A 113 -16.17 -12.22 8.41
C LEU A 113 -16.68 -12.82 7.09
N LYS A 114 -17.93 -12.57 6.77
CA LYS A 114 -18.42 -12.78 5.41
C LYS A 114 -17.62 -11.91 4.45
N ALA A 115 -17.28 -12.47 3.31
CA ALA A 115 -16.57 -11.76 2.26
C ALA A 115 -16.84 -12.43 0.93
N ASP A 116 -17.36 -11.70 -0.01
CA ASP A 116 -17.42 -12.08 -1.42
C ASP A 116 -16.30 -11.42 -2.22
N GLN A 117 -15.58 -10.46 -1.60
CA GLN A 117 -14.37 -9.85 -2.15
C GLN A 117 -13.34 -9.55 -1.07
N VAL A 118 -12.07 -9.84 -1.36
CA VAL A 118 -10.95 -9.60 -0.43
C VAL A 118 -9.86 -8.80 -1.13
N PHE A 119 -9.49 -7.67 -0.54
CA PHE A 119 -8.35 -6.86 -0.97
C PHE A 119 -7.17 -7.04 -0.04
N ARG A 120 -6.01 -7.35 -0.61
CA ARG A 120 -4.75 -7.45 0.12
C ARG A 120 -3.95 -6.17 -0.07
N ALA A 121 -3.86 -5.35 0.97
CA ALA A 121 -3.16 -4.06 1.02
C ALA A 121 -2.06 -4.07 2.11
N ILE A 122 -1.19 -5.09 2.06
CA ILE A 122 -0.17 -5.37 3.08
C ILE A 122 1.22 -4.82 2.74
N GLY A 123 1.31 -3.93 1.75
CA GLY A 123 2.54 -3.38 1.20
C GLY A 123 3.01 -4.13 -0.05
N GLN A 124 4.03 -3.55 -0.66
CA GLN A 124 4.70 -4.09 -1.84
C GLN A 124 6.16 -4.39 -1.52
N ARG A 125 6.78 -5.24 -2.30
CA ARG A 125 8.22 -5.50 -2.29
C ARG A 125 8.75 -5.23 -3.68
N LEU A 126 9.95 -4.69 -3.75
CA LEU A 126 10.69 -4.61 -4.99
C LEU A 126 11.09 -6.03 -5.42
N GLU A 127 10.69 -6.41 -6.63
CA GLU A 127 11.08 -7.66 -7.27
C GLU A 127 11.71 -7.35 -8.62
N GLY A 128 12.69 -8.15 -9.03
CA GLY A 128 13.31 -8.01 -10.34
C GLY A 128 14.16 -6.74 -10.51
N ALA A 129 14.79 -6.26 -9.44
CA ALA A 129 15.78 -5.19 -9.57
C ALA A 129 16.89 -5.60 -10.57
N PRO A 130 17.35 -4.70 -11.45
CA PRO A 130 18.47 -4.98 -12.33
C PRO A 130 19.70 -5.49 -11.56
N GLU A 131 20.42 -6.44 -12.15
CA GLU A 131 21.65 -6.97 -11.56
C GLU A 131 22.68 -5.86 -11.39
N GLY A 132 23.37 -5.85 -10.25
CA GLY A 132 24.38 -4.83 -9.92
C GLY A 132 23.81 -3.60 -9.16
N LEU A 133 22.49 -3.49 -8.97
CA LEU A 133 21.93 -2.49 -8.07
C LEU A 133 22.07 -2.92 -6.60
N GLU A 134 22.60 -2.04 -5.77
CA GLU A 134 22.57 -2.25 -4.32
C GLU A 134 21.21 -1.89 -3.74
N LEU A 135 20.80 -2.66 -2.72
CA LEU A 135 19.55 -2.47 -2.01
C LEU A 135 19.79 -2.10 -0.56
N ALA A 136 19.00 -1.16 -0.05
CA ALA A 136 18.94 -0.80 1.36
C ALA A 136 17.51 -0.95 1.87
N GLY A 137 17.29 -1.81 2.88
CA GLY A 137 15.97 -2.05 3.45
C GLY A 137 14.93 -2.62 2.45
N GLY A 138 15.38 -3.28 1.37
CA GLY A 138 14.52 -3.82 0.32
C GLY A 138 14.13 -2.82 -0.76
N LYS A 139 14.73 -1.62 -0.77
CA LYS A 139 14.59 -0.58 -1.79
C LYS A 139 15.93 -0.36 -2.48
N ILE A 140 15.92 0.23 -3.68
CA ILE A 140 17.14 0.58 -4.42
C ILE A 140 17.90 1.66 -3.64
N LEU A 141 19.17 1.39 -3.34
CA LEU A 141 20.03 2.40 -2.71
C LEU A 141 20.30 3.54 -3.69
N VAL A 142 19.94 4.76 -3.27
CA VAL A 142 20.19 5.96 -4.06
C VAL A 142 20.96 7.02 -3.24
N THR A 143 21.68 7.88 -3.95
CA THR A 143 22.39 9.02 -3.39
C THR A 143 22.08 10.30 -4.17
N GLY A 144 22.06 11.43 -3.48
CA GLY A 144 21.77 12.73 -4.10
C GLY A 144 20.46 12.71 -4.88
N PRO A 145 20.43 13.17 -6.14
CA PRO A 145 19.20 13.26 -6.95
C PRO A 145 18.77 11.91 -7.56
N GLY A 146 18.81 10.82 -6.79
CA GLY A 146 18.37 9.51 -7.21
C GLY A 146 19.41 8.66 -7.95
N ARG A 147 20.70 9.00 -7.89
CA ARG A 147 21.77 8.17 -8.50
C ARG A 147 21.89 6.84 -7.79
N THR A 148 21.88 5.76 -8.56
CA THR A 148 22.09 4.40 -8.06
C THR A 148 23.57 4.04 -8.04
N THR A 149 23.88 2.80 -7.61
CA THR A 149 25.25 2.24 -7.67
C THR A 149 25.68 1.87 -9.10
N LEU A 150 24.74 1.81 -10.04
CA LEU A 150 25.06 1.61 -11.48
C LEU A 150 25.16 2.95 -12.18
N ASP A 151 26.26 3.15 -12.89
CA ASP A 151 26.46 4.34 -13.70
C ASP A 151 25.40 4.47 -14.81
N GLY A 152 24.83 5.66 -14.97
CA GLY A 152 23.78 5.93 -15.97
C GLY A 152 22.38 5.44 -15.55
N VAL A 153 22.19 5.01 -14.28
CA VAL A 153 20.91 4.55 -13.76
C VAL A 153 20.49 5.40 -12.56
N TRP A 154 19.28 5.92 -12.60
CA TRP A 154 18.63 6.65 -11.50
C TRP A 154 17.36 5.92 -11.06
N ALA A 155 16.98 6.11 -9.81
CA ALA A 155 15.73 5.60 -9.23
C ALA A 155 15.10 6.63 -8.31
N GLY A 156 13.77 6.63 -8.24
CA GLY A 156 12.97 7.46 -7.35
C GLY A 156 11.62 6.84 -7.03
N GLY A 157 10.86 7.45 -6.13
CA GLY A 157 9.58 6.96 -5.66
C GLY A 157 9.69 5.75 -4.73
N ASP A 158 8.61 5.01 -4.59
CA ASP A 158 8.44 3.93 -3.61
C ASP A 158 9.51 2.82 -3.70
N CYS A 159 10.18 2.67 -4.84
CA CYS A 159 11.23 1.69 -5.02
C CYS A 159 12.63 2.17 -4.57
N ALA A 160 12.82 3.46 -4.35
CA ALA A 160 14.09 4.06 -3.93
C ALA A 160 14.16 4.25 -2.41
N SER A 161 15.37 4.22 -1.86
CA SER A 161 15.62 4.45 -0.43
C SER A 161 15.65 5.95 -0.12
N GLY A 162 15.22 6.34 1.09
CA GLY A 162 15.45 7.67 1.65
C GLY A 162 14.27 8.64 1.58
N GLY A 163 13.33 8.47 0.66
CA GLY A 163 12.11 9.28 0.57
C GLY A 163 10.90 8.66 1.29
N ASP A 164 9.84 9.45 1.44
CA ASP A 164 8.54 8.97 1.90
C ASP A 164 7.79 8.32 0.73
N ASP A 165 7.01 7.25 1.01
CA ASP A 165 6.19 6.56 0.02
C ASP A 165 4.92 7.38 -0.31
N LEU A 166 5.13 8.58 -0.85
CA LEU A 166 4.08 9.55 -1.21
C LEU A 166 4.20 9.95 -2.68
N THR A 167 3.07 10.19 -3.33
CA THR A 167 3.01 10.62 -4.72
C THR A 167 3.81 11.93 -4.95
N VAL A 168 3.71 12.87 -4.01
CA VAL A 168 4.43 14.15 -4.11
C VAL A 168 5.94 13.97 -4.02
N THR A 169 6.41 13.06 -3.17
CA THR A 169 7.82 12.68 -3.04
C THR A 169 8.31 12.04 -4.34
N ALA A 170 7.56 11.07 -4.87
CA ALA A 170 7.90 10.40 -6.13
C ALA A 170 8.01 11.38 -7.32
N VAL A 171 7.14 12.39 -7.38
CA VAL A 171 7.20 13.44 -8.42
C VAL A 171 8.44 14.32 -8.23
N ALA A 172 8.74 14.72 -7.01
CA ALA A 172 9.93 15.53 -6.72
C ALA A 172 11.23 14.77 -7.06
N GLU A 173 11.35 13.52 -6.61
CA GLU A 173 12.52 12.68 -6.88
C GLU A 173 12.67 12.39 -8.39
N GLY A 174 11.55 12.20 -9.11
CA GLY A 174 11.58 12.05 -10.56
C GLY A 174 12.07 13.29 -11.29
N ARG A 175 11.67 14.49 -10.83
CA ARG A 175 12.17 15.77 -11.35
C ARG A 175 13.67 15.92 -11.07
N ASP A 176 14.09 15.71 -9.84
CA ASP A 176 15.48 15.87 -9.43
C ASP A 176 16.41 14.90 -10.19
N ALA A 177 15.95 13.67 -10.41
CA ALA A 177 16.65 12.70 -11.25
C ALA A 177 16.74 13.17 -12.72
N ALA A 178 15.66 13.71 -13.29
CA ALA A 178 15.66 14.20 -14.66
C ALA A 178 16.60 15.39 -14.87
N GLU A 179 16.64 16.33 -13.92
CA GLU A 179 17.57 17.46 -13.95
C GLU A 179 19.03 17.00 -13.86
N ASP A 180 19.32 16.02 -13.02
CA ASP A 180 20.67 15.46 -12.92
C ASP A 180 21.09 14.69 -14.17
N ILE A 181 20.16 13.94 -14.79
CA ILE A 181 20.38 13.27 -16.07
C ILE A 181 20.70 14.31 -17.15
N ASP A 182 19.90 15.38 -17.26
CA ASP A 182 20.14 16.44 -18.26
C ASP A 182 21.49 17.10 -18.06
N ALA A 183 21.82 17.48 -16.82
CA ALA A 183 23.11 18.06 -16.49
C ALA A 183 24.28 17.16 -16.88
N ARG A 184 24.15 15.86 -16.63
CA ARG A 184 25.18 14.88 -16.98
C ARG A 184 25.34 14.70 -18.50
N LEU A 185 24.26 14.68 -19.23
CA LEU A 185 24.27 14.48 -20.69
C LEU A 185 24.71 15.74 -21.45
N THR A 186 24.35 16.93 -20.95
CA THR A 186 24.63 18.21 -21.61
C THR A 186 25.87 18.93 -21.09
N GLY A 187 26.41 18.50 -19.93
CA GLY A 187 27.49 19.19 -19.24
C GLY A 187 27.08 20.53 -18.60
N ARG A 188 25.77 20.80 -18.49
CA ARG A 188 25.24 21.99 -17.82
C ARG A 188 25.17 21.77 -16.31
N PRO A 189 25.45 22.79 -15.50
CA PRO A 189 25.21 22.66 -14.06
C PRO A 189 23.71 22.55 -13.76
N VAL A 190 23.35 21.79 -12.72
CA VAL A 190 21.96 21.74 -12.21
C VAL A 190 21.63 23.10 -11.62
N GLU A 191 20.64 23.81 -12.17
CA GLU A 191 20.09 25.01 -11.53
C GLU A 191 19.16 24.56 -10.40
N ILE A 192 19.61 24.69 -9.16
CA ILE A 192 18.78 24.45 -7.98
C ILE A 192 17.85 25.66 -7.83
N PRO A 193 16.53 25.53 -8.01
CA PRO A 193 15.60 26.62 -7.71
C PRO A 193 15.70 26.95 -6.22
N GLY A 194 15.95 28.23 -5.90
CA GLY A 194 16.04 28.76 -4.54
C GLY A 194 14.67 28.80 -3.83
#